data_a27fd49655bde45ae537c1b1d2fc2e66
#
_entry.id   a27fd49655bde45ae537c1b1d2fc2e66
#
_cell.length_a   1.000
_cell.length_b   1.000
_cell.length_c   1.000
_cell.angle_alpha   90.00
_cell.angle_beta   90.00
_cell.angle_gamma   90.00
#
_symmetry.space_group_name_H-M   'P 1'
#
loop_
_entity.id
_entity.type
_entity.pdbx_description
1 polymer ?
#
loop_
_entity_poly.entity_id
_entity_poly.type
_entity_poly.pdbx_seq_one_letter_code
_entity_poly.pdbx_strand_id
1 'polypeptide(L)'
;MASSVFSLAQQAHVNLDWAPQKNTQNLVPFMAGIISPEVYDDHTVTFRVKAPEANSVMLSGSFLQQLNADKPIPFTKGPEGVWTLTVGPVKPEIYYYKLIIDGLSVDDPANTFTGFAGQPGFSILVVHGDGPAYYDAKDVPHGTVTRHIYYSPVTKGEREMYVYLPPDYRSDKRYPVLYLLG
;
A
#
# COMPACT_ATOMS: atom_id res chain seq x y z
N MET A 1 27.43 23.92 36.26
CA MET A 1 27.32 24.16 34.82
C MET A 1 26.94 22.85 34.15
N ALA A 2 25.66 22.54 34.14
CA ALA A 2 25.11 21.42 33.37
C ALA A 2 23.66 21.77 33.04
N SER A 3 23.51 22.50 31.98
CA SER A 3 22.18 22.82 31.44
C SER A 3 22.38 23.10 29.97
N SER A 4 21.66 22.37 29.12
CA SER A 4 21.41 22.66 27.72
C SER A 4 21.67 21.53 26.71
N VAL A 5 21.31 20.30 27.03
CA VAL A 5 21.30 19.24 25.99
C VAL A 5 19.90 18.62 25.81
N PHE A 6 18.90 19.07 26.52
CA PHE A 6 17.53 18.47 26.47
C PHE A 6 16.50 19.26 25.67
N SER A 7 16.90 20.24 24.86
CA SER A 7 15.93 21.12 24.17
C SER A 7 15.81 20.91 22.66
N LEU A 8 16.46 19.91 22.06
CA LEU A 8 16.40 19.69 20.59
C LEU A 8 15.58 18.47 20.17
N ALA A 9 15.09 17.67 21.11
CA ALA A 9 14.29 16.47 20.79
C ALA A 9 12.75 16.73 20.77
N GLN A 10 12.31 17.95 21.04
CA GLN A 10 10.89 18.26 21.24
C GLN A 10 10.27 19.15 20.15
N GLN A 11 10.96 19.37 19.03
CA GLN A 11 10.43 20.18 17.92
C GLN A 11 10.38 19.49 16.55
N ALA A 12 10.48 18.19 16.50
CA ALA A 12 10.04 17.45 15.33
C ALA A 12 8.60 16.97 15.54
N HIS A 13 7.68 17.89 15.81
CA HIS A 13 6.32 17.70 15.33
C HIS A 13 6.42 17.78 13.81
N VAL A 14 6.73 16.67 13.18
CA VAL A 14 6.33 16.44 11.81
C VAL A 14 4.82 16.52 11.86
N ASN A 15 4.29 17.66 11.44
CA ASN A 15 2.88 17.82 11.16
C ASN A 15 2.64 16.94 9.92
N LEU A 16 2.50 15.64 10.17
CA LEU A 16 1.95 14.72 9.21
C LEU A 16 0.48 15.10 9.19
N ASP A 17 0.12 16.06 8.33
CA ASP A 17 -1.23 16.19 7.86
C ASP A 17 -1.58 14.87 7.16
N TRP A 18 -1.98 13.90 7.98
CA TRP A 18 -2.62 12.67 7.55
C TRP A 18 -4.08 12.94 7.16
N ALA A 19 -4.35 14.08 6.55
CA ALA A 19 -5.46 14.12 5.64
C ALA A 19 -5.15 13.01 4.61
N PRO A 20 -6.07 12.05 4.38
CA PRO A 20 -5.89 11.08 3.32
C PRO A 20 -5.55 11.89 2.08
N GLN A 21 -4.32 11.75 1.61
CA GLN A 21 -3.89 12.36 0.36
C GLN A 21 -4.72 11.63 -0.67
N LYS A 22 -5.84 12.23 -1.05
CA LYS A 22 -6.89 11.63 -1.87
C LYS A 22 -6.35 11.03 -3.18
N ASN A 23 -5.11 11.32 -3.57
CA ASN A 23 -4.68 11.10 -4.93
C ASN A 23 -3.27 10.55 -5.12
N THR A 24 -2.49 10.24 -4.09
CA THR A 24 -1.17 9.67 -4.31
C THR A 24 -0.83 8.62 -3.26
N GLN A 25 -0.76 7.36 -3.67
CA GLN A 25 -0.19 6.29 -2.85
C GLN A 25 1.34 6.35 -2.80
N ASN A 26 1.96 7.31 -3.47
CA ASN A 26 3.40 7.47 -3.54
C ASN A 26 3.92 8.36 -2.42
N LEU A 27 4.30 7.74 -1.32
CA LEU A 27 4.96 8.40 -0.19
C LEU A 27 6.45 8.68 -0.42
N VAL A 28 6.98 8.43 -1.62
CA VAL A 28 8.42 8.59 -1.90
C VAL A 28 8.63 9.66 -2.97
N PRO A 29 8.81 10.94 -2.59
CA PRO A 29 9.19 12.00 -3.54
C PRO A 29 10.54 11.73 -4.24
N PHE A 30 11.30 10.76 -3.75
CA PHE A 30 12.67 10.49 -4.17
C PHE A 30 12.79 9.75 -5.51
N MET A 31 11.75 9.06 -5.95
CA MET A 31 11.69 8.48 -7.30
C MET A 31 10.85 9.36 -8.24
N ALA A 32 11.09 10.65 -8.17
CA ALA A 32 10.39 11.68 -8.89
C ALA A 32 10.30 11.40 -10.40
N GLY A 33 9.11 11.29 -10.90
CA GLY A 33 8.84 11.28 -12.33
C GLY A 33 7.57 10.56 -12.74
N ILE A 34 7.23 9.43 -12.12
CA ILE A 34 6.05 8.65 -12.50
C ILE A 34 5.21 8.37 -11.27
N ILE A 35 3.98 8.87 -11.27
CA ILE A 35 2.96 8.56 -10.26
C ILE A 35 2.12 7.41 -10.81
N SER A 36 2.12 6.27 -10.09
CA SER A 36 1.30 5.11 -10.41
C SER A 36 1.05 4.29 -9.15
N PRO A 37 -0.20 3.88 -8.88
CA PRO A 37 -1.43 4.36 -9.49
C PRO A 37 -1.76 5.79 -9.03
N GLU A 38 -2.41 6.56 -9.87
CA GLU A 38 -2.99 7.86 -9.52
C GLU A 38 -4.50 7.74 -9.52
N VAL A 39 -5.13 7.95 -8.36
CA VAL A 39 -6.58 7.85 -8.17
C VAL A 39 -7.18 9.25 -8.13
N TYR A 40 -8.23 9.50 -8.92
CA TYR A 40 -8.90 10.78 -9.03
C TYR A 40 -10.22 10.79 -8.23
N ASP A 41 -10.74 12.00 -7.99
CA ASP A 41 -11.98 12.20 -7.21
C ASP A 41 -13.22 11.55 -7.86
N ASP A 42 -13.21 11.35 -9.18
CA ASP A 42 -14.24 10.63 -9.91
C ASP A 42 -14.05 9.10 -9.89
N HIS A 43 -13.13 8.62 -9.06
CA HIS A 43 -12.74 7.21 -8.95
C HIS A 43 -12.15 6.62 -10.24
N THR A 44 -11.73 7.43 -11.20
CA THR A 44 -10.86 6.93 -12.26
C THR A 44 -9.45 6.73 -11.75
N VAL A 45 -8.72 5.80 -12.34
CA VAL A 45 -7.37 5.43 -11.92
C VAL A 45 -6.46 5.43 -13.13
N THR A 46 -5.36 6.17 -13.04
CA THR A 46 -4.33 6.17 -14.07
C THR A 46 -3.10 5.42 -13.60
N PHE A 47 -2.71 4.44 -14.37
CA PHE A 47 -1.47 3.67 -14.19
C PHE A 47 -0.43 4.14 -15.19
N ARG A 48 0.83 4.23 -14.75
CA ARG A 48 1.96 4.61 -15.61
C ARG A 48 3.19 3.78 -15.28
N VAL A 49 3.89 3.34 -16.32
CA VAL A 49 5.18 2.65 -16.16
C VAL A 49 6.15 3.05 -17.26
N LYS A 50 7.41 3.28 -16.90
CA LYS A 50 8.47 3.55 -17.87
C LYS A 50 9.09 2.23 -18.30
N ALA A 51 8.84 1.84 -19.54
CA ALA A 51 9.36 0.63 -20.16
C ALA A 51 9.65 0.91 -21.65
N PRO A 52 10.72 1.66 -21.97
CA PRO A 52 10.97 2.13 -23.34
C PRO A 52 11.18 0.97 -24.32
N GLU A 53 11.81 -0.11 -23.91
CA GLU A 53 12.12 -1.27 -24.74
C GLU A 53 10.98 -2.28 -24.82
N ALA A 54 9.93 -2.13 -24.02
CA ALA A 54 8.81 -3.06 -24.02
C ALA A 54 8.00 -2.95 -25.32
N ASN A 55 7.51 -4.10 -25.80
CA ASN A 55 6.62 -4.21 -26.94
C ASN A 55 5.14 -4.21 -26.52
N SER A 56 4.87 -4.64 -25.30
CA SER A 56 3.52 -4.70 -24.74
C SER A 56 3.53 -4.47 -23.24
N VAL A 57 2.53 -3.72 -22.75
CA VAL A 57 2.25 -3.56 -21.33
C VAL A 57 0.75 -3.71 -21.14
N MET A 58 0.34 -4.55 -20.16
CA MET A 58 -1.05 -4.78 -19.84
C MET A 58 -1.27 -4.67 -18.33
N LEU A 59 -2.49 -4.36 -17.93
CA LEU A 59 -2.96 -4.34 -16.54
C LEU A 59 -3.78 -5.59 -16.25
N SER A 60 -3.44 -6.31 -15.19
CA SER A 60 -4.25 -7.35 -14.58
C SER A 60 -4.58 -6.96 -13.16
N GLY A 61 -5.83 -7.14 -12.72
CA GLY A 61 -6.24 -6.74 -11.38
C GLY A 61 -7.59 -7.29 -10.97
N SER A 62 -7.83 -7.40 -9.67
CA SER A 62 -9.07 -7.94 -9.11
C SER A 62 -10.30 -7.07 -9.38
N PHE A 63 -10.10 -5.81 -9.75
CA PHE A 63 -11.18 -4.87 -10.08
C PHE A 63 -11.62 -4.90 -11.55
N LEU A 64 -10.95 -5.64 -12.42
CA LEU A 64 -11.24 -5.62 -13.87
C LEU A 64 -12.66 -6.13 -14.17
N GLN A 65 -13.17 -7.09 -13.42
CA GLN A 65 -14.53 -7.62 -13.62
C GLN A 65 -15.62 -6.56 -13.48
N GLN A 66 -15.45 -5.61 -12.55
CA GLN A 66 -16.43 -4.51 -12.44
C GLN A 66 -16.37 -3.51 -13.60
N LEU A 67 -15.29 -3.53 -14.37
CA LEU A 67 -15.10 -2.77 -15.61
C LEU A 67 -15.54 -3.56 -16.86
N ASN A 68 -16.19 -4.72 -16.66
CA ASN A 68 -16.58 -5.65 -17.73
C ASN A 68 -15.38 -6.14 -18.56
N ALA A 69 -14.20 -6.24 -17.94
CA ALA A 69 -12.99 -6.73 -18.58
C ALA A 69 -12.62 -8.12 -18.00
N ASP A 70 -12.75 -9.15 -18.83
CA ASP A 70 -12.39 -10.53 -18.46
C ASP A 70 -10.91 -10.85 -18.74
N LYS A 71 -10.20 -9.92 -19.36
CA LYS A 71 -8.81 -10.06 -19.78
C LYS A 71 -7.99 -8.83 -19.37
N PRO A 72 -6.66 -8.96 -19.26
CA PRO A 72 -5.78 -7.83 -19.04
C PRO A 72 -6.00 -6.71 -20.06
N ILE A 73 -5.99 -5.45 -19.60
CA ILE A 73 -6.23 -4.27 -20.41
C ILE A 73 -4.88 -3.72 -20.90
N PRO A 74 -4.72 -3.45 -22.22
CA PRO A 74 -3.47 -2.92 -22.75
C PRO A 74 -3.29 -1.44 -22.42
N PHE A 75 -2.02 -1.07 -22.16
CA PHE A 75 -1.59 0.32 -22.05
C PHE A 75 -1.31 0.92 -23.42
N THR A 76 -1.30 2.24 -23.47
CA THR A 76 -0.84 3.00 -24.63
C THR A 76 0.58 3.52 -24.39
N LYS A 77 1.50 3.25 -25.32
CA LYS A 77 2.88 3.74 -25.27
C LYS A 77 2.93 5.22 -25.65
N GLY A 78 3.40 6.03 -24.73
CA GLY A 78 3.61 7.46 -24.90
C GLY A 78 5.07 7.84 -25.20
N PRO A 79 5.37 9.14 -25.19
CA PRO A 79 6.74 9.64 -25.33
C PRO A 79 7.68 9.09 -24.27
N GLU A 80 8.96 9.03 -24.60
CA GLU A 80 10.04 8.54 -23.70
C GLU A 80 9.84 7.12 -23.16
N GLY A 81 8.96 6.32 -23.80
CA GLY A 81 8.68 4.96 -23.39
C GLY A 81 7.85 4.86 -22.10
N VAL A 82 7.09 5.89 -21.77
CA VAL A 82 6.10 5.85 -20.68
C VAL A 82 4.80 5.27 -21.22
N TRP A 83 4.38 4.16 -20.62
CA TRP A 83 3.12 3.52 -20.91
C TRP A 83 2.06 4.02 -19.94
N THR A 84 0.88 4.34 -20.43
CA THR A 84 -0.22 4.91 -19.65
C THR A 84 -1.53 4.19 -19.94
N LEU A 85 -2.31 3.97 -18.89
CA LEU A 85 -3.66 3.43 -18.95
C LEU A 85 -4.52 4.11 -17.90
N THR A 86 -5.67 4.65 -18.30
CA THR A 86 -6.71 5.14 -17.38
C THR A 86 -7.91 4.22 -17.45
N VAL A 87 -8.40 3.81 -16.29
CA VAL A 87 -9.59 2.95 -16.15
C VAL A 87 -10.54 3.53 -15.12
N GLY A 88 -11.79 3.10 -15.15
CA GLY A 88 -12.76 3.47 -14.13
C GLY A 88 -14.08 4.01 -14.68
N PRO A 89 -14.94 4.51 -13.77
CA PRO A 89 -14.73 4.59 -12.34
C PRO A 89 -14.61 3.21 -11.67
N VAL A 90 -13.72 3.09 -10.68
CA VAL A 90 -13.50 1.89 -9.87
C VAL A 90 -14.18 2.11 -8.53
N LYS A 91 -14.96 1.14 -8.04
CA LYS A 91 -15.64 1.26 -6.74
C LYS A 91 -14.64 1.43 -5.60
N PRO A 92 -14.98 2.18 -4.54
CA PRO A 92 -14.14 2.29 -3.35
C PRO A 92 -13.92 0.95 -2.69
N GLU A 93 -12.66 0.49 -2.65
CA GLU A 93 -12.21 -0.76 -2.04
C GLU A 93 -10.69 -0.88 -2.14
N ILE A 94 -10.12 -1.93 -1.56
CA ILE A 94 -8.72 -2.33 -1.69
C ILE A 94 -8.63 -3.45 -2.73
N TYR A 95 -7.78 -3.25 -3.72
CA TYR A 95 -7.59 -4.16 -4.84
C TYR A 95 -6.15 -4.59 -5.02
N TYR A 96 -5.95 -5.71 -5.70
CA TYR A 96 -4.65 -6.21 -6.13
C TYR A 96 -4.51 -6.08 -7.64
N TYR A 97 -3.31 -5.71 -8.09
CA TYR A 97 -3.02 -5.66 -9.51
C TYR A 97 -1.56 -6.02 -9.81
N LYS A 98 -1.31 -6.31 -11.06
CA LYS A 98 0.01 -6.52 -11.65
C LYS A 98 0.11 -5.85 -12.99
N LEU A 99 1.32 -5.52 -13.38
CA LEU A 99 1.65 -5.18 -14.75
C LEU A 99 2.14 -6.43 -15.45
N ILE A 100 1.77 -6.61 -16.71
CA ILE A 100 2.27 -7.67 -17.57
C ILE A 100 3.08 -6.99 -18.67
N ILE A 101 4.42 -7.07 -18.58
CA ILE A 101 5.35 -6.46 -19.53
C ILE A 101 5.95 -7.55 -20.38
N ASP A 102 5.69 -7.55 -21.70
CA ASP A 102 6.12 -8.57 -22.66
C ASP A 102 5.84 -10.01 -22.19
N GLY A 103 4.68 -10.20 -21.52
CA GLY A 103 4.25 -11.48 -21.00
C GLY A 103 4.76 -11.79 -19.58
N LEU A 104 5.67 -11.00 -19.02
CA LEU A 104 6.17 -11.18 -17.66
C LEU A 104 5.31 -10.40 -16.67
N SER A 105 4.80 -11.09 -15.64
CA SER A 105 4.02 -10.50 -14.58
C SER A 105 4.94 -9.85 -13.53
N VAL A 106 4.80 -8.55 -13.32
CA VAL A 106 5.63 -7.76 -12.41
C VAL A 106 4.77 -6.86 -11.53
N ASP A 107 5.30 -6.48 -10.36
CA ASP A 107 4.71 -5.44 -9.54
C ASP A 107 4.92 -4.08 -10.20
N ASP A 108 4.05 -3.13 -9.88
CA ASP A 108 4.21 -1.75 -10.32
C ASP A 108 5.43 -1.12 -9.60
N PRO A 109 6.51 -0.77 -10.32
CA PRO A 109 7.72 -0.24 -9.67
C PRO A 109 7.53 1.15 -9.07
N ALA A 110 6.47 1.86 -9.46
CA ALA A 110 6.15 3.17 -8.91
C ALA A 110 5.22 3.09 -7.69
N ASN A 111 4.70 1.91 -7.36
CA ASN A 111 3.83 1.70 -6.20
C ASN A 111 4.61 1.09 -5.03
N THR A 112 4.67 1.81 -3.91
CA THR A 112 5.31 1.32 -2.68
C THR A 112 4.43 0.36 -1.87
N PHE A 113 3.13 0.32 -2.17
CA PHE A 113 2.19 -0.62 -1.57
C PHE A 113 2.24 -1.94 -2.33
N THR A 114 3.07 -2.85 -1.84
CA THR A 114 3.26 -4.17 -2.44
C THR A 114 3.10 -5.26 -1.41
N GLY A 115 2.63 -6.41 -1.86
CA GLY A 115 2.52 -7.61 -1.05
C GLY A 115 1.29 -7.64 -0.16
N PHE A 116 0.80 -8.84 0.08
CA PHE A 116 -0.20 -9.13 1.08
C PHE A 116 0.28 -10.32 1.91
N ALA A 117 0.31 -10.17 3.23
CA ALA A 117 0.56 -11.25 4.17
C ALA A 117 1.82 -12.10 3.85
N GLY A 118 2.92 -11.45 3.50
CA GLY A 118 4.18 -12.15 3.20
C GLY A 118 4.24 -12.85 1.84
N GLN A 119 3.24 -12.65 0.99
CA GLN A 119 3.29 -13.12 -0.40
C GLN A 119 3.82 -12.02 -1.32
N PRO A 120 4.98 -12.20 -1.95
CA PRO A 120 5.48 -11.27 -2.95
C PRO A 120 4.62 -11.32 -4.22
N GLY A 121 4.54 -10.21 -4.92
CA GLY A 121 4.09 -10.20 -6.29
C GLY A 121 2.69 -9.66 -6.54
N PHE A 122 2.22 -8.69 -5.73
CA PHE A 122 1.04 -7.89 -6.05
C PHE A 122 1.25 -6.46 -5.61
N SER A 123 0.89 -5.51 -6.46
CA SER A 123 0.71 -4.12 -6.09
C SER A 123 -0.70 -3.92 -5.55
N ILE A 124 -0.84 -3.02 -4.58
CA ILE A 124 -2.12 -2.72 -3.93
C ILE A 124 -2.63 -1.39 -4.47
N LEU A 125 -3.89 -1.37 -4.89
CA LEU A 125 -4.64 -0.18 -5.24
C LEU A 125 -5.69 0.07 -4.16
N VAL A 126 -5.67 1.25 -3.55
CA VAL A 126 -6.72 1.71 -2.64
C VAL A 126 -7.52 2.80 -3.34
N VAL A 127 -8.81 2.57 -3.50
CA VAL A 127 -9.75 3.58 -3.99
C VAL A 127 -10.59 4.01 -2.80
N HIS A 128 -10.45 5.28 -2.38
CA HIS A 128 -11.20 5.82 -1.26
C HIS A 128 -12.60 6.23 -1.70
N GLY A 129 -13.59 6.08 -0.80
CA GLY A 129 -14.93 6.59 -0.98
C GLY A 129 -15.07 8.02 -0.48
N ASP A 130 -16.29 8.54 -0.51
CA ASP A 130 -16.61 9.92 -0.10
C ASP A 130 -16.53 10.14 1.42
N GLY A 131 -16.41 9.08 2.21
CA GLY A 131 -16.31 9.12 3.66
C GLY A 131 -15.11 8.32 4.20
N PRO A 132 -14.77 8.52 5.49
CA PRO A 132 -13.66 7.82 6.10
C PRO A 132 -13.93 6.31 6.17
N ALA A 133 -13.02 5.52 5.61
CA ALA A 133 -13.07 4.06 5.72
C ALA A 133 -12.51 3.60 7.08
N TYR A 134 -12.84 2.35 7.46
CA TYR A 134 -12.32 1.78 8.70
C TYR A 134 -10.80 1.55 8.66
N TYR A 135 -10.22 1.39 7.48
CA TYR A 135 -8.80 1.19 7.23
C TYR A 135 -8.01 2.50 7.04
N ASP A 136 -8.69 3.65 7.01
CA ASP A 136 -7.99 4.93 6.92
C ASP A 136 -7.23 5.23 8.21
N ALA A 137 -6.07 5.87 8.06
CA ALA A 137 -5.34 6.40 9.20
C ALA A 137 -6.17 7.49 9.90
N LYS A 138 -6.29 7.39 11.21
CA LYS A 138 -7.08 8.33 12.03
C LYS A 138 -6.21 8.89 13.13
N ASP A 139 -6.47 10.15 13.50
CA ASP A 139 -5.85 10.78 14.67
C ASP A 139 -6.54 10.27 15.94
N VAL A 140 -6.13 9.09 16.37
CA VAL A 140 -6.61 8.43 17.61
C VAL A 140 -5.42 7.83 18.34
N PRO A 141 -5.51 7.57 19.65
CA PRO A 141 -4.47 6.84 20.36
C PRO A 141 -4.18 5.50 19.69
N HIS A 142 -2.93 5.26 19.35
CA HIS A 142 -2.49 4.05 18.69
C HIS A 142 -1.86 3.09 19.69
N GLY A 143 -2.02 1.79 19.43
CA GLY A 143 -1.34 0.74 20.16
C GLY A 143 0.05 0.45 19.62
N THR A 144 0.61 -0.67 20.05
CA THR A 144 1.92 -1.15 19.60
C THR A 144 1.80 -2.47 18.86
N VAL A 145 2.62 -2.64 17.81
CA VAL A 145 2.80 -3.93 17.14
C VAL A 145 4.19 -4.43 17.46
N THR A 146 4.26 -5.61 18.06
CA THR A 146 5.53 -6.28 18.38
C THR A 146 5.69 -7.51 17.52
N ARG A 147 6.82 -7.64 16.84
CA ARG A 147 7.20 -8.84 16.11
C ARG A 147 7.95 -9.78 17.08
N HIS A 148 7.45 -10.99 17.22
CA HIS A 148 8.09 -12.05 17.98
C HIS A 148 8.64 -13.11 17.04
N ILE A 149 9.94 -13.41 17.17
CA ILE A 149 10.60 -14.48 16.43
C ILE A 149 10.87 -15.60 17.45
N TYR A 150 10.47 -16.81 17.13
CA TYR A 150 10.60 -17.95 18.03
C TYR A 150 10.83 -19.26 17.29
N TYR A 151 11.46 -20.21 17.96
CA TYR A 151 11.57 -21.57 17.46
C TYR A 151 10.30 -22.37 17.77
N SER A 152 9.67 -22.93 16.75
CA SER A 152 8.49 -23.80 16.91
C SER A 152 8.93 -25.27 16.97
N PRO A 153 8.72 -25.97 18.07
CA PRO A 153 9.02 -27.40 18.15
C PRO A 153 8.11 -28.26 17.29
N VAL A 154 6.93 -27.76 16.94
CA VAL A 154 5.95 -28.46 16.08
C VAL A 154 6.41 -28.45 14.63
N THR A 155 6.78 -27.29 14.12
CA THR A 155 7.24 -27.12 12.73
C THR A 155 8.75 -27.31 12.57
N LYS A 156 9.48 -27.50 13.69
CA LYS A 156 10.93 -27.66 13.76
C LYS A 156 11.70 -26.56 13.03
N GLY A 157 11.26 -25.31 13.20
CA GLY A 157 11.86 -24.17 12.51
C GLY A 157 11.50 -22.85 13.18
N GLU A 158 12.18 -21.80 12.72
CA GLU A 158 11.89 -20.44 13.13
C GLU A 158 10.52 -20.00 12.60
N ARG A 159 9.78 -19.32 13.46
CA ARG A 159 8.47 -18.74 13.18
C ARG A 159 8.41 -17.33 13.72
N GLU A 160 7.48 -16.57 13.18
CA GLU A 160 7.20 -15.25 13.66
C GLU A 160 5.71 -15.03 13.88
N MET A 161 5.40 -14.13 14.77
CA MET A 161 4.05 -13.61 14.96
C MET A 161 4.10 -12.12 15.27
N TYR A 162 3.06 -11.42 14.87
CA TYR A 162 2.86 -10.01 15.19
C TYR A 162 1.77 -9.92 16.26
N VAL A 163 2.05 -9.22 17.33
CA VAL A 163 1.11 -8.99 18.43
C VAL A 163 0.78 -7.52 18.49
N TYR A 164 -0.48 -7.17 18.25
CA TYR A 164 -1.00 -5.83 18.50
C TYR A 164 -1.49 -5.74 19.94
N LEU A 165 -1.01 -4.73 20.65
CA LEU A 165 -1.51 -4.35 21.96
C LEU A 165 -2.21 -3.00 21.83
N PRO A 166 -3.45 -2.85 22.38
CA PRO A 166 -4.17 -1.58 22.27
C PRO A 166 -3.44 -0.45 23.01
N PRO A 167 -3.81 0.83 22.76
CA PRO A 167 -3.30 1.92 23.56
C PRO A 167 -3.65 1.70 25.04
N ASP A 168 -2.77 2.13 25.93
CA ASP A 168 -2.90 1.96 27.38
C ASP A 168 -3.03 0.50 27.83
N TYR A 169 -2.42 -0.45 27.09
CA TYR A 169 -2.40 -1.85 27.47
C TYR A 169 -1.82 -2.04 28.86
N ARG A 170 -2.49 -2.86 29.67
CA ARG A 170 -2.10 -3.21 31.02
C ARG A 170 -2.08 -4.73 31.20
N SER A 171 -0.97 -5.27 31.68
CA SER A 171 -0.82 -6.71 31.91
C SER A 171 -1.69 -7.27 33.04
N ASP A 172 -2.22 -6.41 33.92
CA ASP A 172 -3.14 -6.77 35.01
C ASP A 172 -4.61 -6.83 34.56
N LYS A 173 -4.92 -6.49 33.30
CA LYS A 173 -6.25 -6.58 32.72
C LYS A 173 -6.36 -7.75 31.73
N ARG A 174 -7.56 -8.27 31.58
CA ARG A 174 -7.90 -9.26 30.56
C ARG A 174 -8.50 -8.58 29.35
N TYR A 175 -8.03 -8.98 28.17
CA TYR A 175 -8.50 -8.49 26.87
C TYR A 175 -9.00 -9.65 26.02
N PRO A 176 -10.00 -9.45 25.17
CA PRO A 176 -10.32 -10.41 24.14
C PRO A 176 -9.14 -10.55 23.17
N VAL A 177 -8.96 -11.75 22.63
CA VAL A 177 -7.86 -12.03 21.68
C VAL A 177 -8.44 -12.44 20.35
N LEU A 178 -7.99 -11.78 19.27
CA LEU A 178 -8.26 -12.16 17.90
C LEU A 178 -7.01 -12.81 17.30
N TYR A 179 -7.13 -14.05 16.83
CA TYR A 179 -6.09 -14.74 16.08
C TYR A 179 -6.35 -14.60 14.58
N LEU A 180 -5.42 -13.98 13.88
CA LEU A 180 -5.43 -13.88 12.42
C LEU A 180 -4.38 -14.85 11.87
N LEU A 181 -4.84 -15.81 11.08
CA LEU A 181 -4.00 -16.79 10.40
C LEU A 181 -3.97 -16.45 8.91
N GLY A 182 -2.76 -16.33 8.34
CA GLY A 182 -2.52 -16.03 6.93
C GLY A 182 -1.56 -17.03 6.29
#